data_b24a9b1065786f7924f44c057040de80
#
_entry.id   b24a9b1065786f7924f44c057040de80
#
_cell.length_a   1.000
_cell.length_b   1.000
_cell.length_c   1.000
_cell.angle_alpha   90.00
_cell.angle_beta   90.00
_cell.angle_gamma   90.00
#
_symmetry.space_group_name_H-M   'P 1'
#
loop_
_entity.id
_entity.type
_entity.pdbx_description
1 polymer ?
#
loop_
_entity_poly.entity_id
_entity_poly.type
_entity_poly.pdbx_seq_one_letter_code
_entity_poly.pdbx_strand_id
1 'polypeptide(L)'
;MENNSLYLSLKNKIMMEILNGTYRIGEVIPSERDLSRTNNMSRVTVHKALEIFERDGILQRTLRKGTIVSMNQHGRGGNLNTIALVAPAQRRFFANFINSFQKVADIHNSLVVFSQQSEDESIQDTLFKLLQNNIHNVVIWLDFETISKEYIQRLRCLGMNIVFFDITVFSPYADCICLDNQDAISSLYNYALEKGSKKIAYITRQNTTPSSFCEREQAFLNLSPFRIIWEFPWDYQNFLANYTEKFIFEYFMPEYRPDTVICSDGEVGIVLKKAMMQNDINDILLISLDDFDEAEELNITVYKQPYDLYAEAIYNSLKEQNINSANWTASIYRVKGELITYD
;
A
#
# COMPACT_ATOMS: atom_id res chain seq x y z
N MET A 1 21.74 25.96 23.03
CA MET A 1 20.92 24.75 22.84
C MET A 1 19.41 25.00 22.97
N GLU A 2 18.95 25.83 23.87
CA GLU A 2 17.50 26.15 24.07
C GLU A 2 16.80 26.76 22.84
N ASN A 3 17.46 27.65 22.10
CA ASN A 3 16.85 28.28 20.91
C ASN A 3 16.59 27.31 19.74
N ASN A 4 17.36 26.22 19.64
CA ASN A 4 17.15 25.18 18.62
C ASN A 4 15.94 24.29 18.96
N SER A 5 15.64 24.09 20.22
CA SER A 5 14.48 23.34 20.69
C SER A 5 13.16 24.08 20.42
N LEU A 6 13.15 25.41 20.65
CA LEU A 6 11.95 26.22 20.52
C LEU A 6 11.45 26.37 19.08
N TYR A 7 12.35 26.60 18.10
CA TYR A 7 11.89 26.72 16.72
C TYR A 7 11.41 25.38 16.15
N LEU A 8 12.05 24.25 16.56
CA LEU A 8 11.59 22.91 16.18
C LEU A 8 10.20 22.60 16.77
N SER A 9 9.97 22.99 18.02
CA SER A 9 8.65 22.85 18.64
C SER A 9 7.58 23.61 17.87
N LEU A 10 7.87 24.86 17.45
CA LEU A 10 6.93 25.64 16.65
C LEU A 10 6.74 25.05 15.26
N LYS A 11 7.82 24.56 14.62
CA LYS A 11 7.76 23.87 13.35
C LYS A 11 6.81 22.66 13.43
N ASN A 12 7.02 21.80 14.42
CA ASN A 12 6.18 20.62 14.62
C ASN A 12 4.72 20.98 14.89
N LYS A 13 4.48 22.04 15.67
CA LYS A 13 3.12 22.54 15.93
C LYS A 13 2.43 22.99 14.64
N ILE A 14 3.11 23.82 13.82
CA ILE A 14 2.54 24.29 12.55
C ILE A 14 2.27 23.11 11.61
N MET A 15 3.17 22.14 11.51
CA MET A 15 2.95 20.92 10.71
C MET A 15 1.69 20.18 11.19
N MET A 16 1.55 20.02 12.51
CA MET A 16 0.37 19.35 13.08
C MET A 16 -0.93 20.13 12.80
N GLU A 17 -0.91 21.45 12.90
CA GLU A 17 -2.08 22.30 12.58
C GLU A 17 -2.48 22.22 11.10
N ILE A 18 -1.49 22.08 10.19
CA ILE A 18 -1.77 21.81 8.78
C ILE A 18 -2.35 20.41 8.61
N LEU A 19 -1.77 19.37 9.22
CA LEU A 19 -2.25 17.98 9.11
C LEU A 19 -3.65 17.81 9.66
N ASN A 20 -3.98 18.46 10.76
CA ASN A 20 -5.31 18.42 11.35
C ASN A 20 -6.34 19.30 10.61
N GLY A 21 -5.89 20.11 9.64
CA GLY A 21 -6.75 21.00 8.87
C GLY A 21 -7.17 22.28 9.60
N THR A 22 -6.51 22.62 10.70
CA THR A 22 -6.65 23.93 11.35
C THR A 22 -6.16 25.04 10.43
N TYR A 23 -5.03 24.81 9.74
CA TYR A 23 -4.55 25.66 8.65
C TYR A 23 -4.75 24.92 7.34
N ARG A 24 -5.74 25.34 6.57
CA ARG A 24 -6.07 24.72 5.28
C ARG A 24 -5.21 25.28 4.14
N ILE A 25 -5.05 24.50 3.09
CA ILE A 25 -4.38 24.92 1.88
C ILE A 25 -5.11 26.15 1.29
N GLY A 26 -4.36 27.20 1.01
CA GLY A 26 -4.90 28.49 0.55
C GLY A 26 -5.34 29.45 1.64
N GLU A 27 -5.41 29.03 2.90
CA GLU A 27 -5.78 29.88 4.02
C GLU A 27 -4.58 30.59 4.66
N VAL A 28 -4.86 31.70 5.32
CA VAL A 28 -3.87 32.53 6.01
C VAL A 28 -3.59 31.96 7.39
N ILE A 29 -2.32 31.76 7.71
CA ILE A 29 -1.91 31.41 9.09
C ILE A 29 -1.78 32.68 9.95
N PRO A 30 -1.79 32.56 11.29
CA PRO A 30 -1.59 33.71 12.18
C PRO A 30 -0.29 34.46 11.87
N SER A 31 -0.29 35.78 12.10
CA SER A 31 0.90 36.61 11.87
C SER A 31 2.07 36.22 12.79
N GLU A 32 3.31 36.55 12.41
CA GLU A 32 4.49 36.36 13.27
C GLU A 32 4.30 36.96 14.68
N ARG A 33 3.61 38.09 14.76
CA ARG A 33 3.28 38.75 16.04
C ARG A 33 2.33 37.90 16.88
N ASP A 34 1.31 37.34 16.26
CA ASP A 34 0.33 36.53 16.97
C ASP A 34 0.93 35.18 17.37
N LEU A 35 1.68 34.52 16.46
CA LEU A 35 2.42 33.29 16.77
C LEU A 35 3.43 33.49 17.90
N SER A 36 4.15 34.62 17.92
CA SER A 36 5.06 35.00 18.99
C SER A 36 4.35 35.12 20.33
N ARG A 37 3.20 35.82 20.36
CA ARG A 37 2.40 36.00 21.57
C ARG A 37 1.78 34.68 22.06
N THR A 38 1.17 33.93 21.14
CA THR A 38 0.45 32.68 21.48
C THR A 38 1.38 31.57 21.97
N ASN A 39 2.61 31.52 21.43
CA ASN A 39 3.57 30.48 21.78
C ASN A 39 4.63 30.96 22.79
N ASN A 40 4.52 32.18 23.29
CA ASN A 40 5.49 32.79 24.21
C ASN A 40 6.95 32.69 23.70
N MET A 41 7.15 33.00 22.43
CA MET A 41 8.43 32.90 21.74
C MET A 41 8.86 34.26 21.19
N SER A 42 10.18 34.46 21.01
CA SER A 42 10.66 35.65 20.34
C SER A 42 10.23 35.70 18.87
N ARG A 43 10.02 36.91 18.32
CA ARG A 43 9.71 37.09 16.90
C ARG A 43 10.80 36.50 16.00
N VAL A 44 12.07 36.55 16.41
CA VAL A 44 13.19 35.99 15.66
C VAL A 44 13.06 34.46 15.57
N THR A 45 12.65 33.80 16.65
CA THR A 45 12.41 32.35 16.68
C THR A 45 11.27 31.96 15.74
N VAL A 46 10.16 32.72 15.78
CA VAL A 46 9.00 32.51 14.89
C VAL A 46 9.38 32.73 13.45
N HIS A 47 10.06 33.85 13.14
CA HIS A 47 10.53 34.17 11.80
C HIS A 47 11.38 33.02 11.22
N LYS A 48 12.37 32.52 11.98
CA LYS A 48 13.22 31.40 11.57
C LYS A 48 12.42 30.13 11.28
N ALA A 49 11.39 29.83 12.09
CA ALA A 49 10.51 28.68 11.85
C ALA A 49 9.71 28.83 10.54
N LEU A 50 9.13 30.02 10.29
CA LEU A 50 8.34 30.27 9.09
C LEU A 50 9.22 30.34 7.81
N GLU A 51 10.43 30.89 7.92
CA GLU A 51 11.39 30.92 6.81
C GLU A 51 11.72 29.54 6.25
N ILE A 52 11.80 28.51 7.12
CA ILE A 52 12.00 27.13 6.69
C ILE A 52 10.81 26.66 5.83
N PHE A 53 9.57 26.89 6.26
CA PHE A 53 8.39 26.54 5.50
C PHE A 53 8.26 27.31 4.19
N GLU A 54 8.67 28.59 4.15
CA GLU A 54 8.70 29.40 2.94
C GLU A 54 9.73 28.87 1.94
N ARG A 55 10.92 28.54 2.42
CA ARG A 55 11.98 27.93 1.60
C ARG A 55 11.54 26.57 1.04
N ASP A 56 10.84 25.79 1.83
CA ASP A 56 10.34 24.47 1.43
C ASP A 56 9.03 24.56 0.60
N GLY A 57 8.54 25.79 0.29
CA GLY A 57 7.36 26.04 -0.53
C GLY A 57 6.02 25.68 0.13
N ILE A 58 6.03 25.38 1.43
CA ILE A 58 4.84 25.02 2.23
C ILE A 58 4.04 26.27 2.61
N LEU A 59 4.74 27.37 2.85
CA LEU A 59 4.14 28.67 3.11
C LEU A 59 4.58 29.68 2.04
N GLN A 60 3.69 30.63 1.73
CA GLN A 60 3.96 31.70 0.79
C GLN A 60 3.52 33.04 1.38
N ARG A 61 4.40 34.02 1.42
CA ARG A 61 4.04 35.41 1.77
C ARG A 61 3.33 36.08 0.61
N THR A 62 2.17 36.61 0.88
CA THR A 62 1.35 37.32 -0.12
C THR A 62 1.17 38.77 0.33
N LEU A 63 1.49 39.70 -0.57
CA LEU A 63 1.30 41.11 -0.31
C LEU A 63 -0.17 41.40 0.08
N ARG A 64 -0.38 42.06 1.19
CA ARG A 64 -1.68 42.45 1.78
C ARG A 64 -2.56 41.32 2.34
N LYS A 65 -2.26 40.04 2.08
CA LYS A 65 -3.04 38.91 2.59
C LYS A 65 -2.39 38.21 3.78
N GLY A 66 -1.07 38.34 3.95
CA GLY A 66 -0.31 37.62 4.96
C GLY A 66 0.37 36.36 4.44
N THR A 67 0.70 35.44 5.34
CA THR A 67 1.34 34.17 5.00
C THR A 67 0.26 33.08 4.83
N ILE A 68 0.22 32.44 3.67
CA ILE A 68 -0.76 31.42 3.31
C ILE A 68 -0.10 30.04 3.22
N VAL A 69 -0.87 28.97 3.50
CA VAL A 69 -0.47 27.59 3.22
C VAL A 69 -0.53 27.34 1.72
N SER A 70 0.59 26.94 1.13
CA SER A 70 0.75 26.77 -0.31
C SER A 70 0.95 25.31 -0.70
N MET A 71 0.51 24.95 -1.92
CA MET A 71 0.85 23.66 -2.54
C MET A 71 2.08 23.74 -3.46
N ASN A 72 2.71 24.91 -3.55
CA ASN A 72 3.88 25.10 -4.41
C ASN A 72 5.10 24.39 -3.79
N GLN A 73 5.23 23.12 -4.09
CA GLN A 73 6.41 22.36 -3.70
C GLN A 73 7.51 22.62 -4.73
N HIS A 74 8.60 23.20 -4.29
CA HIS A 74 9.83 23.15 -5.05
C HIS A 74 10.35 21.71 -4.95
N GLY A 75 10.53 21.05 -6.09
CA GLY A 75 11.15 19.73 -6.10
C GLY A 75 12.45 19.77 -5.30
N ARG A 76 12.61 18.83 -4.39
CA ARG A 76 13.81 18.75 -3.53
C ARG A 76 15.04 18.26 -4.29
N GLY A 77 14.91 18.10 -5.60
CA GLY A 77 15.92 17.79 -6.62
C GLY A 77 16.95 16.78 -6.15
N GLY A 78 17.00 15.61 -6.76
CA GLY A 78 18.11 14.72 -6.50
C GLY A 78 17.74 13.32 -6.03
N ASN A 79 18.67 12.70 -5.37
CA ASN A 79 18.60 11.32 -4.94
C ASN A 79 17.60 11.11 -3.80
N LEU A 80 16.90 9.99 -3.84
CA LEU A 80 16.07 9.51 -2.75
C LEU A 80 16.94 8.91 -1.66
N ASN A 81 17.58 9.75 -0.82
CA ASN A 81 18.55 9.27 0.18
C ASN A 81 17.93 8.30 1.19
N THR A 82 16.68 8.54 1.56
CA THR A 82 15.96 7.71 2.52
C THR A 82 14.52 7.51 2.06
N ILE A 83 14.07 6.27 2.08
CA ILE A 83 12.71 5.87 1.75
C ILE A 83 12.13 5.12 2.95
N ALA A 84 10.99 5.55 3.46
CA ALA A 84 10.27 4.78 4.47
C ALA A 84 9.30 3.81 3.80
N LEU A 85 9.29 2.58 4.29
CA LEU A 85 8.31 1.57 3.95
C LEU A 85 7.42 1.32 5.17
N VAL A 86 6.17 1.75 5.09
CA VAL A 86 5.15 1.58 6.14
C VAL A 86 4.23 0.45 5.72
N ALA A 87 4.30 -0.68 6.43
CA ALA A 87 3.58 -1.88 6.03
C ALA A 87 3.34 -2.86 7.19
N PRO A 88 2.37 -3.80 7.08
CA PRO A 88 2.17 -4.86 8.05
C PRO A 88 3.25 -5.94 7.91
N ALA A 89 4.07 -6.16 8.94
CA ALA A 89 5.26 -7.02 8.85
C ALA A 89 5.00 -8.54 8.85
N GLN A 90 3.77 -8.98 9.03
CA GLN A 90 3.50 -10.38 9.42
C GLN A 90 3.24 -11.35 8.27
N ARG A 91 3.35 -10.96 7.00
CA ARG A 91 3.00 -11.79 5.84
C ARG A 91 4.22 -12.25 5.04
N ARG A 92 4.21 -13.49 4.53
CA ARG A 92 5.27 -14.05 3.65
C ARG A 92 5.50 -13.20 2.39
N PHE A 93 4.44 -12.74 1.76
CA PHE A 93 4.46 -11.82 0.62
C PHE A 93 5.35 -10.59 0.90
N PHE A 94 5.30 -10.07 2.11
CA PHE A 94 6.04 -8.90 2.52
C PHE A 94 7.56 -9.10 2.49
N ALA A 95 8.06 -10.27 2.88
CA ALA A 95 9.49 -10.56 2.87
C ALA A 95 10.07 -10.52 1.44
N ASN A 96 9.36 -11.09 0.46
CA ASN A 96 9.76 -11.07 -0.94
C ASN A 96 9.78 -9.65 -1.50
N PHE A 97 8.73 -8.87 -1.20
CA PHE A 97 8.66 -7.46 -1.60
C PHE A 97 9.80 -6.62 -1.00
N ILE A 98 10.05 -6.74 0.32
CA ILE A 98 11.17 -6.01 0.97
C ILE A 98 12.50 -6.36 0.33
N ASN A 99 12.77 -7.65 0.09
CA ASN A 99 14.03 -8.07 -0.50
C ASN A 99 14.25 -7.46 -1.89
N SER A 100 13.22 -7.45 -2.73
CA SER A 100 13.30 -6.82 -4.06
C SER A 100 13.44 -5.30 -3.96
N PHE A 101 12.70 -4.66 -3.05
CA PHE A 101 12.78 -3.22 -2.86
C PHE A 101 14.13 -2.78 -2.31
N GLN A 102 14.72 -3.54 -1.37
CA GLN A 102 16.05 -3.28 -0.83
C GLN A 102 17.11 -3.35 -1.92
N LYS A 103 17.06 -4.34 -2.83
CA LYS A 103 18.00 -4.43 -3.97
C LYS A 103 17.95 -3.18 -4.84
N VAL A 104 16.75 -2.70 -5.19
CA VAL A 104 16.59 -1.49 -5.99
C VAL A 104 17.12 -0.26 -5.24
N ALA A 105 16.82 -0.14 -3.96
CA ALA A 105 17.33 0.95 -3.13
C ALA A 105 18.85 0.96 -3.04
N ASP A 106 19.49 -0.21 -2.89
CA ASP A 106 20.95 -0.36 -2.84
C ASP A 106 21.63 0.07 -4.14
N ILE A 107 21.04 -0.30 -5.30
CA ILE A 107 21.55 0.13 -6.62
C ILE A 107 21.62 1.66 -6.71
N HIS A 108 20.69 2.35 -6.08
CA HIS A 108 20.58 3.80 -6.09
C HIS A 108 21.20 4.49 -4.85
N ASN A 109 21.87 3.73 -3.99
CA ASN A 109 22.47 4.21 -2.74
C ASN A 109 21.44 4.90 -1.82
N SER A 110 20.23 4.34 -1.73
CA SER A 110 19.14 4.80 -0.87
C SER A 110 19.03 3.92 0.36
N LEU A 111 18.74 4.52 1.52
CA LEU A 111 18.43 3.79 2.75
C LEU A 111 16.92 3.48 2.81
N VAL A 112 16.58 2.25 3.15
CA VAL A 112 15.21 1.86 3.45
C VAL A 112 15.01 1.84 4.96
N VAL A 113 14.04 2.61 5.44
CA VAL A 113 13.59 2.60 6.84
C VAL A 113 12.26 1.88 6.89
N PHE A 114 12.25 0.74 7.56
CA PHE A 114 11.01 0.01 7.76
C PHE A 114 10.27 0.50 9.01
N SER A 115 8.99 0.81 8.85
CA SER A 115 8.07 1.12 9.93
C SER A 115 6.91 0.15 9.91
N GLN A 116 6.92 -0.78 10.86
CA GLN A 116 5.82 -1.72 11.01
C GLN A 116 4.57 -0.98 11.48
N GLN A 117 3.48 -1.16 10.76
CA GLN A 117 2.17 -0.71 11.20
C GLN A 117 1.65 -1.70 12.25
N SER A 118 1.45 -1.24 13.49
CA SER A 118 0.80 -1.99 14.55
C SER A 118 -0.67 -1.59 14.70
N GLU A 119 -1.47 -2.46 15.30
CA GLU A 119 -2.88 -2.18 15.57
C GLU A 119 -3.08 -1.02 16.56
N ASP A 120 -2.10 -0.79 17.44
CA ASP A 120 -2.15 0.21 18.51
C ASP A 120 -1.68 1.60 18.08
N GLU A 121 -0.98 1.72 16.95
CA GLU A 121 -0.43 3.00 16.46
C GLU A 121 -1.17 3.46 15.19
N SER A 122 -1.67 4.70 15.21
CA SER A 122 -2.33 5.24 14.03
C SER A 122 -1.33 5.50 12.91
N ILE A 123 -1.73 5.24 11.67
CA ILE A 123 -0.92 5.54 10.48
C ILE A 123 -0.54 7.03 10.43
N GLN A 124 -1.42 7.92 10.94
CA GLN A 124 -1.18 9.35 10.98
C GLN A 124 0.01 9.69 11.89
N ASP A 125 0.12 9.04 13.05
CA ASP A 125 1.22 9.26 13.99
C ASP A 125 2.55 8.78 13.39
N THR A 126 2.55 7.63 12.73
CA THR A 126 3.71 7.11 12.01
C THR A 126 4.16 8.09 10.93
N LEU A 127 3.27 8.57 10.07
CA LEU A 127 3.59 9.51 9.00
C LEU A 127 4.06 10.87 9.55
N PHE A 128 3.48 11.33 10.65
CA PHE A 128 3.95 12.55 11.33
C PHE A 128 5.36 12.38 11.91
N LYS A 129 5.67 11.24 12.54
CA LYS A 129 7.04 10.93 13.01
C LYS A 129 8.05 10.93 11.86
N LEU A 130 7.69 10.39 10.70
CA LEU A 130 8.56 10.42 9.52
C LEU A 130 8.85 11.86 9.07
N LEU A 131 7.84 12.72 8.99
CA LEU A 131 8.01 14.15 8.70
C LEU A 131 8.91 14.87 9.71
N GLN A 132 8.73 14.60 11.00
CA GLN A 132 9.57 15.18 12.07
C GLN A 132 11.06 14.81 11.90
N ASN A 133 11.32 13.61 11.38
CA ASN A 133 12.67 13.11 11.12
C ASN A 133 13.16 13.44 9.69
N ASN A 134 12.48 14.34 8.97
CA ASN A 134 12.78 14.75 7.59
C ASN A 134 12.80 13.58 6.58
N ILE A 135 12.03 12.53 6.82
CA ILE A 135 11.80 11.43 5.88
C ILE A 135 10.57 11.77 5.06
N HIS A 136 10.78 12.04 3.78
CA HIS A 136 9.74 12.56 2.89
C HIS A 136 9.31 11.60 1.79
N ASN A 137 10.05 10.53 1.53
CA ASN A 137 9.70 9.55 0.51
C ASN A 137 9.12 8.33 1.22
N VAL A 138 7.85 8.04 0.98
CA VAL A 138 7.12 7.04 1.76
C VAL A 138 6.35 6.11 0.83
N VAL A 139 6.54 4.82 1.04
CA VAL A 139 5.73 3.75 0.46
C VAL A 139 4.78 3.26 1.53
N ILE A 140 3.50 3.22 1.23
CA ILE A 140 2.45 2.84 2.17
C ILE A 140 1.72 1.60 1.64
N TRP A 141 1.74 0.55 2.43
CA TRP A 141 0.93 -0.64 2.22
C TRP A 141 0.09 -0.90 3.46
N LEU A 142 -1.22 -0.82 3.34
CA LEU A 142 -2.16 -0.97 4.45
C LEU A 142 -3.05 -2.18 4.25
N ASP A 143 -3.34 -2.87 5.33
CA ASP A 143 -4.38 -3.90 5.35
C ASP A 143 -5.79 -3.30 5.42
N PHE A 144 -5.91 -2.08 5.96
CA PHE A 144 -7.18 -1.37 6.14
C PHE A 144 -7.06 0.09 5.69
N GLU A 145 -8.13 0.61 5.08
CA GLU A 145 -8.21 1.99 4.61
C GLU A 145 -8.58 2.93 5.77
N THR A 146 -7.60 3.32 6.59
CA THR A 146 -7.83 4.17 7.78
C THR A 146 -7.39 5.62 7.61
N ILE A 147 -6.87 5.99 6.43
CA ILE A 147 -6.39 7.35 6.15
C ILE A 147 -7.35 8.11 5.22
N SER A 148 -7.64 9.38 5.51
CA SER A 148 -8.49 10.19 4.64
C SER A 148 -7.72 10.78 3.45
N LYS A 149 -8.42 11.02 2.34
CA LYS A 149 -7.86 11.64 1.14
C LYS A 149 -7.34 13.05 1.41
N GLU A 150 -8.05 13.80 2.24
CA GLU A 150 -7.65 15.14 2.68
C GLU A 150 -6.37 15.12 3.50
N TYR A 151 -6.16 14.08 4.30
CA TYR A 151 -4.92 13.92 5.06
C TYR A 151 -3.72 13.66 4.14
N ILE A 152 -3.91 12.83 3.10
CA ILE A 152 -2.87 12.58 2.08
C ILE A 152 -2.50 13.89 1.36
N GLN A 153 -3.48 14.71 0.97
CA GLN A 153 -3.21 16.01 0.36
C GLN A 153 -2.39 16.93 1.27
N ARG A 154 -2.67 16.93 2.57
CA ARG A 154 -1.92 17.73 3.54
C ARG A 154 -0.50 17.21 3.76
N LEU A 155 -0.29 15.88 3.78
CA LEU A 155 1.04 15.29 3.80
C LEU A 155 1.86 15.73 2.58
N ARG A 156 1.24 15.71 1.40
CA ARG A 156 1.89 16.18 0.17
C ARG A 156 2.20 17.67 0.22
N CYS A 157 1.30 18.49 0.76
CA CYS A 157 1.57 19.91 1.01
C CYS A 157 2.80 20.12 1.91
N LEU A 158 3.01 19.25 2.89
CA LEU A 158 4.19 19.24 3.74
C LEU A 158 5.44 18.62 3.08
N GLY A 159 5.37 18.30 1.79
CA GLY A 159 6.50 17.81 0.99
C GLY A 159 6.74 16.30 1.08
N MET A 160 5.75 15.52 1.48
CA MET A 160 5.85 14.07 1.46
C MET A 160 5.51 13.53 0.08
N ASN A 161 6.42 12.77 -0.53
CA ASN A 161 6.19 11.96 -1.72
C ASN A 161 5.61 10.62 -1.28
N ILE A 162 4.47 10.23 -1.83
CA ILE A 162 3.72 9.08 -1.36
C ILE A 162 3.42 8.15 -2.53
N VAL A 163 3.72 6.87 -2.33
CA VAL A 163 3.30 5.78 -3.21
C VAL A 163 2.50 4.79 -2.37
N PHE A 164 1.28 4.48 -2.78
CA PHE A 164 0.53 3.36 -2.24
C PHE A 164 0.87 2.09 -3.00
N PHE A 165 1.09 1.02 -2.26
CA PHE A 165 1.30 -0.31 -2.82
C PHE A 165 0.05 -1.17 -2.60
N ASP A 166 -0.41 -1.83 -3.66
CA ASP A 166 -1.58 -2.72 -3.68
C ASP A 166 -2.93 -2.09 -3.29
N ILE A 167 -3.01 -0.75 -3.26
CA ILE A 167 -4.21 0.01 -2.90
C ILE A 167 -4.44 1.10 -3.92
N THR A 168 -5.59 1.07 -4.63
CA THR A 168 -5.90 2.01 -5.72
C THR A 168 -6.86 3.13 -5.34
N VAL A 169 -7.52 3.05 -4.20
CA VAL A 169 -8.54 4.02 -3.74
C VAL A 169 -8.01 5.44 -3.57
N PHE A 170 -6.69 5.60 -3.39
CA PHE A 170 -6.03 6.89 -3.21
C PHE A 170 -5.48 7.50 -4.50
N SER A 171 -5.74 6.89 -5.65
CA SER A 171 -5.15 7.26 -6.94
C SER A 171 -5.30 8.72 -7.37
N PRO A 172 -6.30 9.51 -6.95
CA PRO A 172 -6.31 10.94 -7.30
C PRO A 172 -5.28 11.77 -6.53
N TYR A 173 -4.70 11.24 -5.45
CA TYR A 173 -3.89 12.00 -4.50
C TYR A 173 -2.45 11.48 -4.35
N ALA A 174 -2.21 10.23 -4.75
CA ALA A 174 -0.90 9.59 -4.70
C ALA A 174 -0.78 8.54 -5.81
N ASP A 175 0.44 8.23 -6.23
CA ASP A 175 0.68 7.10 -7.13
C ASP A 175 0.32 5.79 -6.45
N CYS A 176 -0.20 4.86 -7.24
CA CYS A 176 -0.54 3.53 -6.78
C CYS A 176 0.15 2.51 -7.69
N ILE A 177 0.95 1.64 -7.10
CA ILE A 177 1.57 0.51 -7.80
C ILE A 177 0.89 -0.75 -7.32
N CYS A 178 0.32 -1.53 -8.24
CA CYS A 178 -0.41 -2.74 -7.91
C CYS A 178 -0.27 -3.80 -9.00
N LEU A 179 -0.70 -5.03 -8.69
CA LEU A 179 -0.84 -6.08 -9.68
C LEU A 179 -1.91 -5.69 -10.72
N ASP A 180 -1.71 -6.10 -11.96
CA ASP A 180 -2.80 -6.18 -12.94
C ASP A 180 -3.70 -7.37 -12.56
N ASN A 181 -4.61 -7.13 -11.62
CA ASN A 181 -5.50 -8.16 -11.11
C ASN A 181 -6.41 -8.76 -12.18
N GLN A 182 -6.76 -7.97 -13.22
CA GLN A 182 -7.54 -8.47 -14.35
C GLN A 182 -6.71 -9.48 -15.17
N ASP A 183 -5.46 -9.17 -15.48
CA ASP A 183 -4.55 -10.06 -16.19
C ASP A 183 -4.28 -11.34 -15.39
N ALA A 184 -4.03 -11.20 -14.10
CA ALA A 184 -3.74 -12.33 -13.21
C ALA A 184 -4.90 -13.34 -13.18
N ILE A 185 -6.10 -12.88 -12.91
CA ILE A 185 -7.29 -13.75 -12.85
C ILE A 185 -7.63 -14.31 -14.24
N SER A 186 -7.47 -13.51 -15.31
CA SER A 186 -7.70 -14.01 -16.67
C SER A 186 -6.71 -15.11 -17.06
N SER A 187 -5.44 -14.98 -16.66
CA SER A 187 -4.42 -15.99 -16.92
C SER A 187 -4.72 -17.30 -16.21
N LEU A 188 -5.05 -17.25 -14.92
CA LEU A 188 -5.44 -18.42 -14.14
C LEU A 188 -6.71 -19.08 -14.70
N TYR A 189 -7.72 -18.27 -15.06
CA TYR A 189 -8.97 -18.77 -15.60
C TYR A 189 -8.78 -19.46 -16.95
N ASN A 190 -8.01 -18.85 -17.86
CA ASN A 190 -7.71 -19.43 -19.17
C ASN A 190 -6.91 -20.72 -19.03
N TYR A 191 -5.92 -20.78 -18.14
CA TYR A 191 -5.20 -22.02 -17.85
C TYR A 191 -6.15 -23.14 -17.39
N ALA A 192 -7.10 -22.84 -16.50
CA ALA A 192 -8.10 -23.82 -16.09
C ALA A 192 -8.92 -24.34 -17.29
N LEU A 193 -9.35 -23.46 -18.21
CA LEU A 193 -10.05 -23.85 -19.43
C LEU A 193 -9.19 -24.72 -20.36
N GLU A 194 -7.91 -24.41 -20.51
CA GLU A 194 -6.95 -25.20 -21.30
C GLU A 194 -6.75 -26.61 -20.74
N LYS A 195 -6.80 -26.75 -19.40
CA LYS A 195 -6.80 -28.08 -18.72
C LYS A 195 -8.14 -28.81 -18.82
N GLY A 196 -9.15 -28.23 -19.48
CA GLY A 196 -10.45 -28.85 -19.73
C GLY A 196 -11.51 -28.59 -18.67
N SER A 197 -11.25 -27.67 -17.75
CA SER A 197 -12.19 -27.29 -16.68
C SER A 197 -13.47 -26.68 -17.25
N LYS A 198 -14.61 -27.09 -16.70
CA LYS A 198 -15.95 -26.60 -17.10
C LYS A 198 -16.63 -25.80 -16.00
N LYS A 199 -16.33 -26.12 -14.76
CA LYS A 199 -16.97 -25.56 -13.57
C LYS A 199 -15.90 -25.03 -12.61
N ILE A 200 -15.59 -23.77 -12.75
CA ILE A 200 -14.51 -23.11 -12.02
C ILE A 200 -15.13 -22.31 -10.87
N ALA A 201 -14.61 -22.51 -9.65
CA ALA A 201 -14.94 -21.70 -8.48
C ALA A 201 -13.77 -20.76 -8.15
N TYR A 202 -14.08 -19.63 -7.54
CA TYR A 202 -13.12 -18.69 -6.98
C TYR A 202 -13.28 -18.68 -5.46
N ILE A 203 -12.18 -18.76 -4.76
CA ILE A 203 -12.18 -18.69 -3.29
C ILE A 203 -11.44 -17.45 -2.82
N THR A 204 -12.10 -16.65 -2.01
CA THR A 204 -11.56 -15.43 -1.40
C THR A 204 -11.63 -15.52 0.12
N ARG A 205 -11.01 -14.57 0.81
CA ARG A 205 -11.08 -14.46 2.27
C ARG A 205 -12.35 -13.73 2.69
N GLN A 206 -12.97 -14.19 3.76
CA GLN A 206 -14.11 -13.51 4.37
C GLN A 206 -13.68 -12.17 4.98
N ASN A 207 -14.53 -11.15 4.87
CA ASN A 207 -14.32 -9.83 5.46
C ASN A 207 -13.03 -9.10 4.99
N THR A 208 -12.56 -9.35 3.79
CA THR A 208 -11.43 -8.62 3.23
C THR A 208 -11.87 -7.29 2.62
N THR A 209 -11.17 -6.21 3.00
CA THR A 209 -11.44 -4.85 2.52
C THR A 209 -10.43 -4.30 1.49
N PRO A 210 -9.23 -4.87 1.29
CA PRO A 210 -8.28 -4.34 0.30
C PRO A 210 -8.87 -4.29 -1.11
N SER A 211 -8.63 -3.20 -1.83
CA SER A 211 -9.13 -3.00 -3.21
C SER A 211 -8.69 -4.10 -4.18
N SER A 212 -7.52 -4.70 -3.98
CA SER A 212 -6.99 -5.79 -4.79
C SER A 212 -7.87 -7.06 -4.75
N PHE A 213 -8.39 -7.42 -3.59
CA PHE A 213 -9.30 -8.57 -3.48
C PHE A 213 -10.63 -8.32 -4.22
N CYS A 214 -11.20 -7.13 -4.08
CA CYS A 214 -12.42 -6.74 -4.80
C CYS A 214 -12.19 -6.73 -6.33
N GLU A 215 -11.03 -6.24 -6.80
CA GLU A 215 -10.68 -6.24 -8.22
C GLU A 215 -10.53 -7.66 -8.77
N ARG A 216 -9.90 -8.58 -8.03
CA ARG A 216 -9.74 -10.00 -8.38
C ARG A 216 -11.09 -10.71 -8.48
N GLU A 217 -11.94 -10.54 -7.47
CA GLU A 217 -13.28 -11.11 -7.45
C GLU A 217 -14.12 -10.61 -8.63
N GLN A 218 -14.10 -9.30 -8.89
CA GLN A 218 -14.83 -8.74 -10.02
C GLN A 218 -14.29 -9.24 -11.36
N ALA A 219 -12.97 -9.41 -11.51
CA ALA A 219 -12.34 -9.99 -12.67
C ALA A 219 -12.84 -11.42 -12.92
N PHE A 220 -12.91 -12.25 -11.87
CA PHE A 220 -13.46 -13.61 -11.96
C PHE A 220 -14.95 -13.60 -12.34
N LEU A 221 -15.77 -12.75 -11.72
CA LEU A 221 -17.20 -12.65 -12.01
C LEU A 221 -17.50 -12.24 -13.46
N ASN A 222 -16.61 -11.48 -14.08
CA ASN A 222 -16.75 -11.08 -15.47
C ASN A 222 -16.39 -12.22 -16.46
N LEU A 223 -15.60 -13.20 -16.03
CA LEU A 223 -15.16 -14.32 -16.88
C LEU A 223 -16.06 -15.56 -16.69
N SER A 224 -16.48 -15.83 -15.46
CA SER A 224 -17.15 -17.08 -15.12
C SER A 224 -18.67 -17.00 -15.33
N PRO A 225 -19.27 -17.88 -16.17
CA PRO A 225 -20.73 -17.94 -16.33
C PRO A 225 -21.44 -18.49 -15.09
N PHE A 226 -20.77 -19.28 -14.29
CA PHE A 226 -21.34 -19.90 -13.09
C PHE A 226 -21.27 -19.03 -11.86
N ARG A 227 -20.32 -18.06 -11.81
CA ARG A 227 -20.18 -17.06 -10.74
C ARG A 227 -20.06 -17.69 -9.34
N ILE A 228 -19.39 -18.82 -9.23
CA ILE A 228 -19.22 -19.54 -7.96
C ILE A 228 -18.12 -18.87 -7.16
N ILE A 229 -18.48 -18.18 -6.09
CA ILE A 229 -17.53 -17.56 -5.15
C ILE A 229 -17.72 -18.21 -3.80
N TRP A 230 -16.62 -18.62 -3.19
CA TRP A 230 -16.56 -19.14 -1.85
C TRP A 230 -15.80 -18.18 -0.94
N GLU A 231 -16.34 -17.94 0.22
CA GLU A 231 -15.70 -17.12 1.23
C GLU A 231 -15.04 -18.01 2.28
N PHE A 232 -13.74 -17.90 2.38
CA PHE A 232 -12.93 -18.64 3.30
C PHE A 232 -12.84 -17.89 4.64
N PRO A 233 -13.33 -18.48 5.77
CA PRO A 233 -13.24 -17.85 7.07
C PRO A 233 -11.75 -17.75 7.46
N TRP A 234 -11.24 -16.52 7.49
CA TRP A 234 -9.84 -16.27 7.79
C TRP A 234 -9.65 -15.95 9.28
N ASP A 235 -9.18 -16.95 10.04
CA ASP A 235 -8.56 -16.74 11.34
C ASP A 235 -7.13 -17.28 11.26
N TYR A 236 -6.20 -16.37 11.11
CA TYR A 236 -4.79 -16.68 10.86
C TYR A 236 -4.15 -17.58 11.92
N GLN A 237 -4.63 -17.52 13.17
CA GLN A 237 -4.06 -18.28 14.28
C GLN A 237 -4.65 -19.67 14.47
N ASN A 238 -5.90 -19.90 14.07
CA ASN A 238 -6.65 -21.12 14.42
C ASN A 238 -7.21 -21.89 13.21
N PHE A 239 -6.99 -21.41 12.00
CA PHE A 239 -7.70 -21.90 10.82
C PHE A 239 -7.46 -23.39 10.51
N LEU A 240 -6.21 -23.85 10.59
CA LEU A 240 -5.84 -25.23 10.25
C LEU A 240 -6.50 -26.29 11.16
N ALA A 241 -6.90 -25.93 12.38
CA ALA A 241 -7.42 -26.87 13.34
C ALA A 241 -8.96 -27.02 13.33
N ASN A 242 -9.71 -25.95 13.03
CA ASN A 242 -11.13 -25.89 13.36
C ASN A 242 -12.10 -25.77 12.19
N TYR A 243 -11.65 -25.33 11.00
CA TYR A 243 -12.58 -24.98 9.90
C TYR A 243 -12.39 -25.81 8.65
N THR A 244 -11.27 -26.48 8.47
CA THR A 244 -10.90 -27.15 7.22
C THR A 244 -11.85 -28.29 6.87
N GLU A 245 -12.17 -29.15 7.82
CA GLU A 245 -13.09 -30.29 7.59
C GLU A 245 -14.49 -29.79 7.24
N LYS A 246 -15.02 -28.81 7.99
CA LYS A 246 -16.33 -28.22 7.71
C LYS A 246 -16.37 -27.57 6.33
N PHE A 247 -15.33 -26.81 5.98
CA PHE A 247 -15.23 -26.17 4.67
C PHE A 247 -15.19 -27.21 3.53
N ILE A 248 -14.35 -28.25 3.67
CA ILE A 248 -14.28 -29.34 2.70
C ILE A 248 -15.67 -30.00 2.53
N PHE A 249 -16.35 -30.30 3.62
CA PHE A 249 -17.66 -30.92 3.61
C PHE A 249 -18.71 -30.00 2.93
N GLU A 250 -18.71 -28.71 3.23
CA GLU A 250 -19.69 -27.77 2.68
C GLU A 250 -19.50 -27.53 1.17
N TYR A 251 -18.26 -27.40 0.69
CA TYR A 251 -17.98 -26.93 -0.66
C TYR A 251 -17.51 -27.99 -1.65
N PHE A 252 -16.91 -29.10 -1.16
CA PHE A 252 -16.34 -30.12 -2.05
C PHE A 252 -17.19 -31.40 -2.17
N MET A 253 -18.16 -31.61 -1.31
CA MET A 253 -19.00 -32.83 -1.30
C MET A 253 -20.36 -32.69 -1.99
N PRO A 254 -20.93 -31.49 -2.24
CA PRO A 254 -22.24 -31.34 -2.83
C PRO A 254 -22.30 -31.55 -4.37
N GLU A 255 -23.53 -31.66 -4.86
CA GLU A 255 -23.93 -31.76 -6.29
C GLU A 255 -23.33 -30.68 -7.20
N TYR A 256 -22.91 -29.55 -6.64
CA TYR A 256 -22.33 -28.39 -7.34
C TYR A 256 -20.81 -28.32 -7.25
N ARG A 257 -20.14 -29.42 -6.93
CA ARG A 257 -18.69 -29.51 -6.84
C ARG A 257 -18.01 -28.96 -8.11
N PRO A 258 -17.02 -28.05 -7.98
CA PRO A 258 -16.25 -27.59 -9.13
C PRO A 258 -15.23 -28.61 -9.56
N ASP A 259 -14.73 -28.50 -10.77
CA ASP A 259 -13.58 -29.24 -11.29
C ASP A 259 -12.26 -28.45 -11.12
N THR A 260 -12.38 -27.16 -10.88
CA THR A 260 -11.23 -26.27 -10.60
C THR A 260 -11.57 -25.21 -9.55
N VAL A 261 -10.59 -24.90 -8.71
CA VAL A 261 -10.64 -23.80 -7.75
C VAL A 261 -9.49 -22.83 -7.96
N ILE A 262 -9.81 -21.56 -8.13
CA ILE A 262 -8.84 -20.45 -8.17
C ILE A 262 -8.80 -19.81 -6.79
N CYS A 263 -7.63 -19.78 -6.14
CA CYS A 263 -7.43 -19.15 -4.84
C CYS A 263 -7.01 -17.68 -5.00
N SER A 264 -7.59 -16.81 -4.18
CA SER A 264 -7.31 -15.38 -4.17
C SER A 264 -5.88 -15.00 -3.79
N ASP A 265 -5.20 -15.89 -3.07
CA ASP A 265 -3.81 -15.73 -2.61
C ASP A 265 -3.18 -17.07 -2.23
N GLY A 266 -1.84 -17.06 -2.10
CA GLY A 266 -1.06 -18.25 -1.86
C GLY A 266 -1.30 -18.91 -0.51
N GLU A 267 -1.63 -18.13 0.54
CA GLU A 267 -1.88 -18.72 1.87
C GLU A 267 -3.16 -19.56 1.86
N VAL A 268 -4.22 -19.07 1.20
CA VAL A 268 -5.45 -19.85 0.97
C VAL A 268 -5.15 -21.10 0.14
N GLY A 269 -4.32 -20.95 -0.91
CA GLY A 269 -3.91 -22.07 -1.78
C GLY A 269 -3.23 -23.20 -1.01
N ILE A 270 -2.23 -22.88 -0.17
CA ILE A 270 -1.49 -23.86 0.65
C ILE A 270 -2.44 -24.62 1.58
N VAL A 271 -3.25 -23.85 2.33
CA VAL A 271 -4.14 -24.44 3.33
C VAL A 271 -5.17 -25.35 2.68
N LEU A 272 -5.77 -24.90 1.60
CA LEU A 272 -6.78 -25.66 0.88
C LEU A 272 -6.19 -26.92 0.26
N LYS A 273 -5.01 -26.85 -0.35
CA LYS A 273 -4.33 -28.03 -0.91
C LYS A 273 -4.04 -29.09 0.15
N LYS A 274 -3.50 -28.68 1.29
CA LYS A 274 -3.23 -29.61 2.41
C LYS A 274 -4.52 -30.27 2.91
N ALA A 275 -5.61 -29.51 2.98
CA ALA A 275 -6.91 -30.03 3.35
C ALA A 275 -7.48 -31.04 2.33
N MET A 276 -7.35 -30.71 1.04
CA MET A 276 -7.75 -31.63 -0.04
C MET A 276 -6.98 -32.94 0.02
N MET A 277 -5.66 -32.88 0.24
CA MET A 277 -4.82 -34.08 0.41
C MET A 277 -5.23 -34.93 1.61
N GLN A 278 -5.56 -34.31 2.75
CA GLN A 278 -6.01 -35.03 3.94
C GLN A 278 -7.37 -35.71 3.75
N ASN A 279 -8.18 -35.27 2.81
CA ASN A 279 -9.51 -35.81 2.51
C ASN A 279 -9.56 -36.58 1.18
N ASP A 280 -8.42 -36.99 0.62
CA ASP A 280 -8.28 -37.77 -0.62
C ASP A 280 -8.96 -37.10 -1.86
N ILE A 281 -9.04 -35.75 -1.89
CA ILE A 281 -9.60 -34.99 -2.99
C ILE A 281 -8.48 -34.71 -4.00
N ASN A 282 -8.40 -35.54 -5.04
CA ASN A 282 -7.34 -35.49 -6.04
C ASN A 282 -7.85 -35.13 -7.45
N ASP A 283 -9.15 -35.01 -7.62
CA ASP A 283 -9.84 -34.80 -8.92
C ASP A 283 -10.23 -33.35 -9.17
N ILE A 284 -9.80 -32.42 -8.31
CA ILE A 284 -10.03 -30.99 -8.46
C ILE A 284 -8.69 -30.30 -8.71
N LEU A 285 -8.61 -29.54 -9.80
CA LEU A 285 -7.46 -28.68 -10.07
C LEU A 285 -7.47 -27.48 -9.12
N LEU A 286 -6.40 -27.32 -8.34
CA LEU A 286 -6.18 -26.15 -7.51
C LEU A 286 -5.10 -25.27 -8.15
N ILE A 287 -5.44 -24.02 -8.39
CA ILE A 287 -4.53 -22.99 -8.89
C ILE A 287 -4.63 -21.76 -8.01
N SER A 288 -3.57 -21.00 -7.89
CA SER A 288 -3.51 -19.90 -6.93
C SER A 288 -2.87 -18.66 -7.49
N LEU A 289 -3.29 -17.53 -6.96
CA LEU A 289 -2.50 -16.31 -7.05
C LEU A 289 -1.37 -16.41 -6.02
N ASP A 290 -0.27 -15.70 -6.25
CA ASP A 290 0.97 -15.68 -5.49
C ASP A 290 1.84 -16.95 -5.62
N ASP A 291 3.13 -16.72 -5.84
CA ASP A 291 4.17 -17.74 -5.76
C ASP A 291 4.60 -17.95 -4.29
N PHE A 292 4.80 -19.20 -3.91
CA PHE A 292 5.21 -19.57 -2.56
C PHE A 292 6.10 -20.82 -2.59
N ASP A 293 6.95 -20.97 -1.59
CA ASP A 293 8.02 -21.99 -1.57
C ASP A 293 7.51 -23.43 -1.73
N GLU A 294 6.31 -23.72 -1.22
CA GLU A 294 5.70 -25.06 -1.31
C GLU A 294 4.90 -25.31 -2.61
N ALA A 295 4.81 -24.32 -3.54
CA ALA A 295 3.96 -24.44 -4.71
C ALA A 295 4.37 -25.59 -5.64
N GLU A 296 5.69 -25.75 -5.89
CA GLU A 296 6.25 -26.86 -6.66
C GLU A 296 6.01 -28.21 -5.97
N GLU A 297 6.31 -28.33 -4.68
CA GLU A 297 6.12 -29.56 -3.89
C GLU A 297 4.64 -29.98 -3.85
N LEU A 298 3.75 -29.02 -3.73
CA LEU A 298 2.30 -29.25 -3.68
C LEU A 298 1.67 -29.37 -5.08
N ASN A 299 2.44 -29.20 -6.13
CA ASN A 299 1.98 -29.18 -7.52
C ASN A 299 0.80 -28.24 -7.72
N ILE A 300 1.00 -26.96 -7.37
CA ILE A 300 0.00 -25.88 -7.52
C ILE A 300 0.50 -24.90 -8.56
N THR A 301 -0.16 -24.81 -9.71
CA THR A 301 0.08 -23.74 -10.66
C THR A 301 -0.25 -22.39 -10.04
N VAL A 302 0.66 -21.42 -10.15
CA VAL A 302 0.54 -20.13 -9.51
C VAL A 302 0.71 -18.97 -10.51
N TYR A 303 0.06 -17.84 -10.21
CA TYR A 303 0.38 -16.58 -10.89
C TYR A 303 1.34 -15.80 -10.00
N LYS A 304 2.60 -15.78 -10.41
CA LYS A 304 3.71 -15.16 -9.66
C LYS A 304 3.67 -13.65 -9.77
N GLN A 305 3.76 -12.99 -8.63
CA GLN A 305 3.81 -11.54 -8.57
C GLN A 305 5.21 -11.00 -8.93
N PRO A 306 5.28 -9.88 -9.66
CA PRO A 306 6.53 -9.34 -10.20
C PRO A 306 7.21 -8.38 -9.20
N TYR A 307 7.74 -8.88 -8.09
CA TYR A 307 8.28 -8.06 -6.99
C TYR A 307 9.37 -7.07 -7.42
N ASP A 308 10.27 -7.49 -8.33
CA ASP A 308 11.33 -6.63 -8.82
C ASP A 308 10.76 -5.46 -9.66
N LEU A 309 9.76 -5.73 -10.49
CA LEU A 309 9.08 -4.68 -11.27
C LEU A 309 8.28 -3.71 -10.38
N TYR A 310 7.68 -4.21 -9.30
CA TYR A 310 7.04 -3.34 -8.32
C TYR A 310 8.06 -2.41 -7.66
N ALA A 311 9.20 -2.96 -7.23
CA ALA A 311 10.24 -2.19 -6.58
C ALA A 311 10.78 -1.07 -7.49
N GLU A 312 11.03 -1.38 -8.75
CA GLU A 312 11.45 -0.41 -9.77
C GLU A 312 10.39 0.66 -10.03
N ALA A 313 9.13 0.26 -10.21
CA ALA A 313 8.02 1.19 -10.44
C ALA A 313 7.84 2.16 -9.27
N ILE A 314 7.88 1.64 -8.03
CA ILE A 314 7.78 2.44 -6.81
C ILE A 314 8.93 3.44 -6.71
N TYR A 315 10.17 2.98 -6.92
CA TYR A 315 11.35 3.84 -6.87
C TYR A 315 11.26 4.97 -7.90
N ASN A 316 10.91 4.62 -9.14
CA ASN A 316 10.77 5.60 -10.24
C ASN A 316 9.64 6.59 -9.97
N SER A 317 8.51 6.15 -9.42
CA SER A 317 7.40 7.03 -9.03
C SER A 317 7.83 8.03 -7.95
N LEU A 318 8.49 7.58 -6.87
CA LEU A 318 9.01 8.48 -5.85
C LEU A 318 10.03 9.47 -6.40
N LYS A 319 10.90 9.02 -7.31
CA LYS A 319 11.89 9.87 -7.98
C LYS A 319 11.22 10.94 -8.84
N GLU A 320 10.20 10.58 -9.59
CA GLU A 320 9.44 11.52 -10.41
C GLU A 320 8.73 12.57 -9.54
N GLN A 321 8.06 12.14 -8.46
CA GLN A 321 7.45 13.05 -7.50
C GLN A 321 8.46 14.03 -6.88
N ASN A 322 9.69 13.57 -6.63
CA ASN A 322 10.75 14.38 -6.04
C ASN A 322 11.35 15.41 -7.02
N ILE A 323 11.43 15.07 -8.30
CA ILE A 323 12.00 15.93 -9.36
C ILE A 323 10.96 16.92 -9.90
N ASN A 324 9.77 16.43 -10.22
CA ASN A 324 8.73 17.16 -10.96
C ASN A 324 7.52 17.50 -10.11
N SER A 325 7.70 17.75 -8.81
CA SER A 325 6.62 17.96 -7.84
C SER A 325 5.56 18.99 -8.28
N ALA A 326 5.93 20.02 -9.04
CA ALA A 326 5.02 21.05 -9.53
C ALA A 326 4.09 20.59 -10.67
N ASN A 327 4.53 19.64 -11.49
CA ASN A 327 3.79 19.15 -12.67
C ASN A 327 3.37 17.68 -12.54
N TRP A 328 3.69 17.06 -11.41
CA TRP A 328 3.34 15.67 -11.15
C TRP A 328 1.82 15.50 -11.00
N THR A 329 1.31 14.45 -11.60
CA THR A 329 -0.07 14.00 -11.45
C THR A 329 -0.09 12.54 -11.02
N ALA A 330 -0.97 12.21 -10.11
CA ALA A 330 -1.10 10.86 -9.59
C ALA A 330 -1.53 9.85 -10.67
N SER A 331 -0.96 8.67 -10.61
CA SER A 331 -1.20 7.59 -11.59
C SER A 331 -1.33 6.24 -10.91
N ILE A 332 -2.06 5.31 -11.56
CA ILE A 332 -2.10 3.90 -11.20
C ILE A 332 -1.22 3.13 -12.18
N TYR A 333 -0.21 2.45 -11.67
CA TYR A 333 0.68 1.57 -12.42
C TYR A 333 0.29 0.12 -12.15
N ARG A 334 -0.30 -0.53 -13.15
CA ARG A 334 -0.64 -1.96 -13.09
C ARG A 334 0.50 -2.77 -13.70
N VAL A 335 1.06 -3.67 -12.91
CA VAL A 335 2.21 -4.50 -13.31
C VAL A 335 1.73 -5.93 -13.50
N LYS A 336 2.12 -6.55 -14.62
CA LYS A 336 1.79 -7.94 -14.92
C LYS A 336 2.82 -8.87 -14.32
N GLY A 337 2.33 -9.99 -13.77
CA GLY A 337 3.14 -11.12 -13.35
C GLY A 337 3.23 -12.19 -14.43
N GLU A 338 3.50 -13.40 -14.01
CA GLU A 338 3.65 -14.57 -14.91
C GLU A 338 2.99 -15.82 -14.32
N LEU A 339 2.47 -16.67 -15.20
CA LEU A 339 1.93 -17.98 -14.82
C LEU A 339 3.09 -18.98 -14.73
N ILE A 340 3.22 -19.63 -13.57
CA ILE A 340 4.20 -20.69 -13.31
C ILE A 340 3.46 -22.02 -13.16
N THR A 341 3.84 -23.00 -13.96
CA THR A 341 3.29 -24.36 -13.93
C THR A 341 4.35 -25.34 -13.47
N TYR A 342 3.94 -26.33 -12.71
CA TYR A 342 4.80 -27.40 -12.17
C TYR A 342 4.37 -28.78 -12.68
N ASP A 343 3.99 -28.87 -13.97
CA ASP A 343 3.51 -30.09 -14.65
C ASP A 343 4.65 -31.08 -14.96
#